data_b2a7367e8164e1abe1030764b1b573ce
#
_entry.id   b2a7367e8164e1abe1030764b1b573ce
#
_cell.length_a   1.000
_cell.length_b   1.000
_cell.length_c   1.000
_cell.angle_alpha   90.00
_cell.angle_beta   90.00
_cell.angle_gamma   90.00
#
_symmetry.space_group_name_H-M   'P 1'
#
loop_
_entity.id
_entity.type
_entity.pdbx_description
1 polymer ?
#
loop_
_entity_poly.entity_id
_entity_poly.type
_entity_poly.pdbx_seq_one_letter_code
_entity_poly.pdbx_strand_id
1 'polypeptide(L)'
;MKKPQIRFRSFYAKLVIMFLFMGLIPFLLMGMLIYNVYSNTMYENILGNFSMTDQIMAKNISDLITEIADDTEYIYKSSVSDYDYFYELFEDTGMSETGRNAMITKILRTILYMNEAIDHVFFVTPDGKMYSSMKAPELLIDEQEMQEWYKSHYLIGSRNVQIMSTHETKYYRNSQKNDFTIYRNIMNTATIRKA
;
A
#
# COMPACT_ATOMS: atom_id res chain seq x y z
N MET A 1 18.26 60.58 -33.54
CA MET A 1 18.71 59.22 -33.90
C MET A 1 18.30 58.92 -35.35
N LYS A 2 19.23 58.80 -36.27
CA LYS A 2 18.92 58.45 -37.68
C LYS A 2 18.76 56.93 -37.78
N LYS A 3 17.58 56.49 -38.23
CA LYS A 3 17.33 55.05 -38.53
C LYS A 3 18.26 54.62 -39.67
N PRO A 4 18.97 53.49 -39.56
CA PRO A 4 19.81 52.99 -40.64
C PRO A 4 18.90 52.60 -41.81
N GLN A 5 19.05 53.25 -42.94
CA GLN A 5 18.44 52.84 -44.21
C GLN A 5 19.31 51.74 -44.82
N ILE A 6 18.87 50.51 -44.76
CA ILE A 6 19.47 49.39 -45.46
C ILE A 6 19.10 49.52 -46.92
N ARG A 7 20.03 50.10 -47.75
CA ARG A 7 19.91 50.18 -49.21
C ARG A 7 20.41 48.85 -49.80
N PHE A 8 19.48 48.00 -50.18
CA PHE A 8 19.80 46.82 -50.99
C PHE A 8 20.23 47.27 -52.41
N ARG A 9 21.53 47.42 -52.63
CA ARG A 9 22.10 47.96 -53.88
C ARG A 9 22.35 46.89 -54.96
N SER A 10 22.21 45.58 -54.71
CA SER A 10 22.54 44.54 -55.65
C SER A 10 21.33 43.64 -55.92
N PHE A 11 21.06 43.37 -57.19
CA PHE A 11 20.08 42.37 -57.65
C PHE A 11 20.31 41.01 -56.96
N TYR A 12 21.57 40.65 -56.79
CA TYR A 12 22.01 39.44 -56.12
C TYR A 12 21.54 39.37 -54.67
N ALA A 13 21.61 40.45 -53.91
CA ALA A 13 21.14 40.52 -52.53
C ALA A 13 19.63 40.30 -52.45
N LYS A 14 18.86 40.84 -53.37
CA LYS A 14 17.39 40.64 -53.43
C LYS A 14 17.05 39.18 -53.72
N LEU A 15 17.78 38.51 -54.61
CA LEU A 15 17.60 37.15 -55.02
C LEU A 15 17.95 36.17 -53.87
N VAL A 16 19.03 36.44 -53.16
CA VAL A 16 19.43 35.64 -51.97
C VAL A 16 18.39 35.78 -50.85
N ILE A 17 17.90 36.98 -50.58
CA ILE A 17 16.86 37.21 -49.57
C ILE A 17 15.57 36.51 -49.96
N MET A 18 15.13 36.60 -51.21
CA MET A 18 13.92 35.94 -51.69
C MET A 18 14.04 34.43 -51.53
N PHE A 19 15.20 33.84 -51.85
CA PHE A 19 15.46 32.41 -51.71
C PHE A 19 15.46 31.99 -50.24
N LEU A 20 16.04 32.82 -49.37
CA LEU A 20 16.10 32.59 -47.93
C LEU A 20 14.71 32.63 -47.30
N PHE A 21 13.87 33.59 -47.72
CA PHE A 21 12.48 33.64 -47.26
C PHE A 21 11.65 32.46 -47.80
N MET A 22 11.86 32.09 -49.07
CA MET A 22 11.07 31.02 -49.70
C MET A 22 11.41 29.62 -49.13
N GLY A 23 12.64 29.41 -48.64
CA GLY A 23 13.07 28.18 -48.00
C GLY A 23 12.91 28.18 -46.48
N LEU A 24 13.34 29.25 -45.81
CA LEU A 24 13.40 29.29 -44.35
C LEU A 24 12.02 29.39 -43.71
N ILE A 25 11.12 30.18 -44.30
CA ILE A 25 9.78 30.38 -43.71
C ILE A 25 8.95 29.07 -43.70
N PRO A 26 8.83 28.32 -44.83
CA PRO A 26 8.14 27.04 -44.81
C PRO A 26 8.77 26.04 -43.85
N PHE A 27 10.10 26.01 -43.78
CA PHE A 27 10.82 25.12 -42.86
C PHE A 27 10.53 25.45 -41.39
N LEU A 28 10.54 26.73 -40.99
CA LEU A 28 10.19 27.15 -39.63
C LEU A 28 8.73 26.86 -39.30
N LEU A 29 7.79 27.10 -40.23
CA LEU A 29 6.39 26.79 -40.03
C LEU A 29 6.16 25.28 -39.84
N MET A 30 6.83 24.47 -40.68
CA MET A 30 6.74 23.01 -40.57
C MET A 30 7.35 22.50 -39.27
N GLY A 31 8.49 23.04 -38.84
CA GLY A 31 9.13 22.74 -37.58
C GLY A 31 8.23 23.09 -36.36
N MET A 32 7.56 24.26 -36.44
CA MET A 32 6.63 24.68 -35.39
C MET A 32 5.37 23.78 -35.30
N LEU A 33 4.82 23.39 -36.43
CA LEU A 33 3.70 22.47 -36.50
C LEU A 33 4.07 21.09 -35.94
N ILE A 34 5.19 20.53 -36.40
CA ILE A 34 5.69 19.25 -35.91
C ILE A 34 5.94 19.32 -34.40
N TYR A 35 6.58 20.37 -33.91
CA TYR A 35 6.84 20.55 -32.50
C TYR A 35 5.55 20.58 -31.67
N ASN A 36 4.54 21.34 -32.11
CA ASN A 36 3.27 21.44 -31.38
C ASN A 36 2.51 20.09 -31.37
N VAL A 37 2.43 19.40 -32.52
CA VAL A 37 1.77 18.10 -32.59
C VAL A 37 2.49 17.08 -31.74
N TYR A 38 3.82 17.01 -31.85
CA TYR A 38 4.63 16.06 -31.08
C TYR A 38 4.56 16.34 -29.58
N SER A 39 4.67 17.60 -29.17
CA SER A 39 4.60 18.00 -27.77
C SER A 39 3.24 17.66 -27.15
N ASN A 40 2.14 17.94 -27.84
CA ASN A 40 0.80 17.63 -27.34
C ASN A 40 0.58 16.10 -27.27
N THR A 41 0.95 15.36 -28.31
CA THR A 41 0.82 13.91 -28.33
C THR A 41 1.67 13.25 -27.25
N MET A 42 2.90 13.74 -27.06
CA MET A 42 3.77 13.23 -26.02
C MET A 42 3.21 13.51 -24.62
N TYR A 43 2.68 14.70 -24.39
CA TYR A 43 2.06 15.07 -23.12
C TYR A 43 0.84 14.20 -22.79
N GLU A 44 -0.06 14.01 -23.76
CA GLU A 44 -1.23 13.15 -23.59
C GLU A 44 -0.84 11.69 -23.34
N ASN A 45 0.15 11.16 -24.07
CA ASN A 45 0.66 9.81 -23.87
C ASN A 45 1.29 9.62 -22.48
N ILE A 46 2.07 10.61 -22.03
CA ILE A 46 2.67 10.57 -20.69
C ILE A 46 1.59 10.58 -19.62
N LEU A 47 0.62 11.49 -19.68
CA LEU A 47 -0.49 11.55 -18.73
C LEU A 47 -1.32 10.26 -18.76
N GLY A 48 -1.62 9.73 -19.94
CA GLY A 48 -2.35 8.47 -20.10
C GLY A 48 -1.60 7.30 -19.46
N ASN A 49 -0.30 7.21 -19.69
CA ASN A 49 0.55 6.16 -19.09
C ASN A 49 0.64 6.29 -17.57
N PHE A 50 0.76 7.51 -17.02
CA PHE A 50 0.73 7.73 -15.58
C PHE A 50 -0.61 7.32 -14.98
N SER A 51 -1.72 7.76 -15.57
CA SER A 51 -3.06 7.39 -15.10
C SER A 51 -3.29 5.87 -15.13
N MET A 52 -2.83 5.19 -16.18
CA MET A 52 -2.93 3.73 -16.28
C MET A 52 -2.05 3.04 -15.22
N THR A 53 -0.83 3.54 -15.00
CA THR A 53 0.07 3.02 -13.97
C THR A 53 -0.52 3.16 -12.58
N ASP A 54 -1.09 4.34 -12.27
CA ASP A 54 -1.75 4.60 -10.99
C ASP A 54 -2.95 3.68 -10.76
N GLN A 55 -3.76 3.44 -11.80
CA GLN A 55 -4.88 2.51 -11.71
C GLN A 55 -4.43 1.07 -11.46
N ILE A 56 -3.38 0.62 -12.14
CA ILE A 56 -2.80 -0.72 -11.94
C ILE A 56 -2.24 -0.84 -10.52
N MET A 57 -1.51 0.17 -10.04
CA MET A 57 -0.97 0.18 -8.68
C MET A 57 -2.09 0.15 -7.63
N ALA A 58 -3.13 1.00 -7.79
CA ALA A 58 -4.27 1.02 -6.88
C ALA A 58 -4.99 -0.33 -6.84
N LYS A 59 -5.17 -0.97 -8.01
CA LYS A 59 -5.76 -2.30 -8.11
C LYS A 59 -4.89 -3.34 -7.40
N ASN A 60 -3.59 -3.38 -7.67
CA ASN A 60 -2.68 -4.35 -7.07
C ASN A 60 -2.65 -4.22 -5.53
N ILE A 61 -2.67 -2.99 -5.01
CA ILE A 61 -2.76 -2.74 -3.57
C ILE A 61 -4.10 -3.23 -3.02
N SER A 62 -5.21 -2.96 -3.70
CA SER A 62 -6.54 -3.42 -3.30
C SER A 62 -6.64 -4.95 -3.28
N ASP A 63 -6.10 -5.61 -4.31
CA ASP A 63 -6.08 -7.06 -4.42
C ASP A 63 -5.24 -7.67 -3.28
N LEU A 64 -4.05 -7.10 -3.01
CA LEU A 64 -3.18 -7.53 -1.90
C LEU A 64 -3.86 -7.36 -0.53
N ILE A 65 -4.52 -6.24 -0.29
CA ILE A 65 -5.26 -5.99 0.96
C ILE A 65 -6.38 -7.01 1.13
N THR A 66 -7.10 -7.31 0.05
CA THR A 66 -8.18 -8.30 0.07
C THR A 66 -7.63 -9.69 0.37
N GLU A 67 -6.54 -10.09 -0.27
CA GLU A 67 -5.87 -11.36 -0.03
C GLU A 67 -5.44 -11.50 1.44
N ILE A 68 -4.75 -10.49 1.99
CA ILE A 68 -4.33 -10.50 3.41
C ILE A 68 -5.56 -10.54 4.34
N ALA A 69 -6.63 -9.81 4.00
CA ALA A 69 -7.86 -9.83 4.80
C ALA A 69 -8.48 -11.23 4.81
N ASP A 70 -8.49 -11.92 3.67
CA ASP A 70 -8.97 -13.29 3.54
C ASP A 70 -8.06 -14.28 4.30
N ASP A 71 -6.74 -14.09 4.27
CA ASP A 71 -5.79 -14.90 5.03
C ASP A 71 -6.07 -14.81 6.55
N THR A 72 -6.48 -13.65 7.06
CA THR A 72 -6.86 -13.53 8.46
C THR A 72 -8.13 -14.31 8.81
N GLU A 73 -8.95 -14.72 7.84
CA GLU A 73 -10.09 -15.61 8.07
C GLU A 73 -9.67 -17.06 8.38
N TYR A 74 -8.41 -17.41 8.14
CA TYR A 74 -7.87 -18.70 8.53
C TYR A 74 -8.12 -19.03 10.01
N ILE A 75 -8.11 -18.00 10.87
CA ILE A 75 -8.45 -18.14 12.31
C ILE A 75 -9.84 -18.78 12.53
N TYR A 76 -10.79 -18.50 11.64
CA TYR A 76 -12.14 -19.05 11.74
C TYR A 76 -12.33 -20.40 11.04
N LYS A 77 -11.45 -20.71 10.08
CA LYS A 77 -11.57 -21.89 9.21
C LYS A 77 -10.66 -23.05 9.66
N SER A 78 -9.62 -22.75 10.45
CA SER A 78 -8.68 -23.77 10.87
C SER A 78 -9.23 -24.54 12.08
N SER A 79 -9.51 -25.80 11.87
CA SER A 79 -9.57 -26.75 12.98
C SER A 79 -8.16 -26.93 13.52
N VAL A 80 -7.89 -26.41 14.71
CA VAL A 80 -6.59 -26.53 15.35
C VAL A 80 -6.62 -27.75 16.25
N SER A 81 -6.17 -28.86 15.73
CA SER A 81 -6.14 -30.13 16.45
C SER A 81 -7.55 -30.58 16.88
N ASP A 82 -7.86 -30.54 18.17
CA ASP A 82 -9.13 -30.98 18.74
C ASP A 82 -10.18 -29.85 18.88
N TYR A 83 -9.87 -28.65 18.37
CA TYR A 83 -10.75 -27.46 18.48
C TYR A 83 -11.28 -27.06 17.10
N ASP A 84 -12.58 -26.88 17.02
CA ASP A 84 -13.25 -26.42 15.81
C ASP A 84 -13.08 -24.91 15.59
N TYR A 85 -12.84 -24.16 16.67
CA TYR A 85 -12.73 -22.72 16.62
C TYR A 85 -11.60 -22.17 17.48
N PHE A 86 -10.93 -21.13 17.00
CA PHE A 86 -9.81 -20.48 17.69
C PHE A 86 -10.16 -19.98 19.10
N TYR A 87 -11.37 -19.47 19.34
CA TYR A 87 -11.79 -18.99 20.67
C TYR A 87 -11.90 -20.09 21.71
N GLU A 88 -12.14 -21.35 21.31
CA GLU A 88 -12.22 -22.49 22.23
C GLU A 88 -10.92 -22.75 22.98
N LEU A 89 -9.79 -22.31 22.39
CA LEU A 89 -8.49 -22.34 23.06
C LEU A 89 -8.45 -21.52 24.35
N PHE A 90 -9.34 -20.52 24.48
CA PHE A 90 -9.42 -19.68 25.67
C PHE A 90 -10.49 -20.16 26.65
N GLU A 91 -11.44 -20.94 26.21
CA GLU A 91 -12.50 -21.51 27.03
C GLU A 91 -12.10 -22.85 27.69
N ASP A 92 -11.13 -23.57 27.09
CA ASP A 92 -10.64 -24.84 27.65
C ASP A 92 -9.80 -24.62 28.90
N THR A 93 -10.38 -24.97 30.04
CA THR A 93 -9.73 -24.89 31.36
C THR A 93 -8.77 -26.06 31.60
N GLY A 94 -8.84 -27.14 30.80
CA GLY A 94 -7.97 -28.32 30.90
C GLY A 94 -6.61 -28.13 30.22
N MET A 95 -6.50 -27.16 29.31
CA MET A 95 -5.27 -26.92 28.60
C MET A 95 -4.26 -26.12 29.44
N SER A 96 -3.01 -26.58 29.45
CA SER A 96 -1.92 -25.82 30.09
C SER A 96 -1.66 -24.50 29.33
N GLU A 97 -1.27 -23.47 30.06
CA GLU A 97 -0.91 -22.17 29.48
C GLU A 97 0.19 -22.29 28.40
N THR A 98 1.18 -23.15 28.64
CA THR A 98 2.24 -23.44 27.66
C THR A 98 1.70 -24.05 26.39
N GLY A 99 0.76 -24.98 26.50
CA GLY A 99 0.10 -25.61 25.34
C GLY A 99 -0.70 -24.58 24.53
N ARG A 100 -1.49 -23.75 25.23
CA ARG A 100 -2.25 -22.66 24.62
C ARG A 100 -1.34 -21.68 23.85
N ASN A 101 -0.28 -21.21 24.51
CA ASN A 101 0.68 -20.29 23.88
C ASN A 101 1.32 -20.91 22.64
N ALA A 102 1.68 -22.19 22.68
CA ALA A 102 2.25 -22.89 21.52
C ALA A 102 1.27 -22.97 20.35
N MET A 103 -0.01 -23.27 20.61
CA MET A 103 -1.04 -23.33 19.56
C MET A 103 -1.31 -21.94 18.94
N ILE A 104 -1.47 -20.91 19.76
CA ILE A 104 -1.65 -19.53 19.28
C ILE A 104 -0.48 -19.13 18.40
N THR A 105 0.76 -19.34 18.87
CA THR A 105 1.97 -19.03 18.11
C THR A 105 2.01 -19.79 16.78
N LYS A 106 1.60 -21.05 16.75
CA LYS A 106 1.53 -21.85 15.51
C LYS A 106 0.55 -21.22 14.51
N ILE A 107 -0.63 -20.78 14.95
CA ILE A 107 -1.63 -20.14 14.09
C ILE A 107 -1.10 -18.81 13.55
N LEU A 108 -0.57 -17.94 14.42
CA LEU A 108 -0.01 -16.66 14.01
C LEU A 108 1.14 -16.84 13.00
N ARG A 109 1.98 -17.86 13.23
CA ARG A 109 3.05 -18.20 12.29
C ARG A 109 2.50 -18.70 10.95
N THR A 110 1.42 -19.45 10.94
CA THR A 110 0.79 -19.90 9.70
C THR A 110 0.30 -18.71 8.90
N ILE A 111 -0.42 -17.77 9.51
CA ILE A 111 -0.88 -16.54 8.85
C ILE A 111 0.30 -15.71 8.35
N LEU A 112 1.35 -15.55 9.15
CA LEU A 112 2.55 -14.81 8.80
C LEU A 112 3.22 -15.29 7.51
N TYR A 113 3.16 -16.60 7.26
CA TYR A 113 3.80 -17.22 6.10
C TYR A 113 2.83 -17.52 4.94
N MET A 114 1.53 -17.19 5.07
CA MET A 114 0.56 -17.28 3.97
C MET A 114 0.86 -16.25 2.88
N ASN A 115 1.27 -15.05 3.28
CA ASN A 115 1.56 -13.97 2.34
C ASN A 115 2.93 -13.34 2.62
N GLU A 116 3.72 -13.13 1.57
CA GLU A 116 5.06 -12.53 1.70
C GLU A 116 5.03 -11.07 2.16
N ALA A 117 3.94 -10.37 1.91
CA ALA A 117 3.77 -8.97 2.32
C ALA A 117 3.47 -8.79 3.81
N ILE A 118 3.16 -9.87 4.53
CA ILE A 118 2.94 -9.82 5.98
C ILE A 118 4.29 -9.92 6.69
N ASP A 119 4.68 -8.87 7.39
CA ASP A 119 5.91 -8.84 8.19
C ASP A 119 5.69 -9.25 9.64
N HIS A 120 4.52 -8.94 10.18
CA HIS A 120 4.20 -9.15 11.57
C HIS A 120 2.71 -9.48 11.76
N VAL A 121 2.42 -10.46 12.60
CA VAL A 121 1.08 -10.82 13.04
C VAL A 121 1.04 -10.80 14.55
N PHE A 122 0.04 -10.15 15.12
CA PHE A 122 -0.18 -10.16 16.56
C PHE A 122 -1.66 -10.37 16.90
N PHE A 123 -1.88 -10.93 18.06
CA PHE A 123 -3.20 -11.17 18.62
C PHE A 123 -3.22 -10.64 20.05
N VAL A 124 -4.23 -9.85 20.37
CA VAL A 124 -4.42 -9.28 21.70
C VAL A 124 -5.70 -9.81 22.31
N THR A 125 -5.59 -10.38 23.50
CA THR A 125 -6.74 -10.86 24.26
C THR A 125 -7.46 -9.69 24.97
N PRO A 126 -8.72 -9.86 25.38
CA PRO A 126 -9.47 -8.81 26.09
C PRO A 126 -8.83 -8.36 27.40
N ASP A 127 -8.05 -9.24 28.06
CA ASP A 127 -7.28 -8.93 29.27
C ASP A 127 -5.94 -8.23 28.98
N GLY A 128 -5.66 -7.95 27.70
CA GLY A 128 -4.49 -7.21 27.27
C GLY A 128 -3.23 -8.06 27.07
N LYS A 129 -3.32 -9.40 27.18
CA LYS A 129 -2.22 -10.29 26.89
C LYS A 129 -1.96 -10.32 25.37
N MET A 130 -0.71 -10.14 24.96
CA MET A 130 -0.33 -10.09 23.56
C MET A 130 0.45 -11.34 23.14
N TYR A 131 0.12 -11.85 21.97
CA TYR A 131 0.84 -12.89 21.26
C TYR A 131 1.29 -12.35 19.92
N SER A 132 2.52 -12.62 19.52
CA SER A 132 3.06 -12.11 18.26
C SER A 132 3.90 -13.14 17.52
N SER A 133 3.96 -12.97 16.20
CA SER A 133 4.89 -13.67 15.32
C SER A 133 5.37 -12.70 14.23
N MET A 134 6.67 -12.67 13.97
CA MET A 134 7.30 -11.74 13.02
C MET A 134 8.36 -12.43 12.19
N LYS A 135 8.59 -11.92 10.97
CA LYS A 135 9.65 -12.40 10.06
C LYS A 135 11.03 -11.88 10.45
N ALA A 136 11.09 -10.70 11.05
CA ALA A 136 12.32 -10.05 11.47
C ALA A 136 12.48 -10.15 13.01
N PRO A 137 13.06 -11.23 13.55
CA PRO A 137 13.17 -11.45 14.99
C PRO A 137 14.09 -10.44 15.71
N GLU A 138 14.89 -9.70 14.95
CA GLU A 138 15.70 -8.59 15.45
C GLU A 138 14.91 -7.34 15.84
N LEU A 139 13.65 -7.25 15.39
CA LEU A 139 12.76 -6.16 15.80
C LEU A 139 12.27 -6.43 17.21
N LEU A 140 12.59 -5.52 18.11
CA LEU A 140 12.15 -5.58 19.49
C LEU A 140 10.83 -4.82 19.64
N ILE A 141 9.79 -5.51 20.12
CA ILE A 141 8.50 -4.90 20.41
C ILE A 141 8.56 -4.21 21.77
N ASP A 142 8.06 -2.98 21.83
CA ASP A 142 7.71 -2.34 23.07
C ASP A 142 6.27 -2.70 23.44
N GLU A 143 6.11 -3.59 24.42
CA GLU A 143 4.78 -4.09 24.82
C GLU A 143 3.87 -2.99 25.34
N GLN A 144 4.44 -1.97 25.99
CA GLN A 144 3.66 -0.86 26.53
C GLN A 144 3.10 0.01 25.38
N GLU A 145 3.96 0.40 24.43
CA GLU A 145 3.55 1.17 23.24
C GLU A 145 2.52 0.40 22.40
N MET A 146 2.70 -0.92 22.25
CA MET A 146 1.75 -1.76 21.54
C MET A 146 0.40 -1.83 22.25
N GLN A 147 0.38 -1.93 23.58
CA GLN A 147 -0.87 -1.92 24.36
C GLN A 147 -1.59 -0.56 24.27
N GLU A 148 -0.86 0.55 24.30
CA GLU A 148 -1.41 1.88 24.12
C GLU A 148 -2.01 2.04 22.72
N TRP A 149 -1.28 1.58 21.72
CA TRP A 149 -1.75 1.53 20.34
C TRP A 149 -3.05 0.71 20.23
N TYR A 150 -3.08 -0.50 20.77
CA TYR A 150 -4.26 -1.36 20.77
C TYR A 150 -5.46 -0.69 21.44
N LYS A 151 -5.29 -0.11 22.61
CA LYS A 151 -6.38 0.58 23.33
C LYS A 151 -6.97 1.73 22.56
N SER A 152 -6.14 2.45 21.81
CA SER A 152 -6.57 3.59 20.98
C SER A 152 -7.33 3.18 19.71
N HIS A 153 -7.12 1.95 19.22
CA HIS A 153 -7.72 1.44 17.98
C HIS A 153 -8.70 0.29 18.16
N TYR A 154 -8.92 -0.12 19.42
CA TYR A 154 -9.87 -1.19 19.72
C TYR A 154 -11.31 -0.77 19.36
N LEU A 155 -11.93 -1.52 18.44
CA LEU A 155 -13.30 -1.29 17.99
C LEU A 155 -14.23 -2.31 18.65
N ILE A 156 -15.13 -1.84 19.50
CA ILE A 156 -16.14 -2.70 20.13
C ILE A 156 -17.17 -3.11 19.07
N GLY A 157 -17.37 -4.42 18.91
CA GLY A 157 -18.52 -4.96 18.18
C GLY A 157 -18.41 -5.07 16.65
N SER A 158 -17.26 -4.77 16.05
CA SER A 158 -17.08 -4.95 14.60
C SER A 158 -16.32 -6.24 14.28
N ARG A 159 -16.94 -7.10 13.47
CA ARG A 159 -16.28 -8.29 12.88
C ARG A 159 -15.57 -7.96 11.57
N ASN A 160 -15.88 -6.81 10.99
CA ASN A 160 -15.34 -6.41 9.70
C ASN A 160 -13.84 -6.15 9.81
N VAL A 161 -13.15 -6.42 8.73
CA VAL A 161 -11.75 -6.04 8.57
C VAL A 161 -11.65 -4.52 8.53
N GLN A 162 -10.74 -3.98 9.30
CA GLN A 162 -10.41 -2.57 9.32
C GLN A 162 -8.99 -2.39 8.78
N ILE A 163 -8.79 -1.33 8.04
CA ILE A 163 -7.50 -0.99 7.46
C ILE A 163 -7.09 0.37 8.00
N MET A 164 -5.94 0.41 8.62
CA MET A 164 -5.31 1.65 9.00
C MET A 164 -4.35 2.08 7.88
N SER A 165 -4.47 3.34 7.48
CA SER A 165 -3.53 3.94 6.51
C SER A 165 -2.09 3.83 7.00
N THR A 166 -1.16 4.01 6.08
CA THR A 166 0.28 4.04 6.38
C THR A 166 0.57 4.98 7.56
N HIS A 167 1.21 4.45 8.56
CA HIS A 167 1.56 5.15 9.80
C HIS A 167 2.94 4.71 10.28
N GLU A 168 3.59 5.57 11.06
CA GLU A 168 4.84 5.24 11.71
C GLU A 168 4.56 4.29 12.89
N THR A 169 5.26 3.14 12.88
CA THR A 169 5.14 2.16 13.95
C THR A 169 6.05 2.52 15.12
N LYS A 170 5.48 2.97 16.21
CA LYS A 170 6.21 3.37 17.43
C LYS A 170 6.54 2.20 18.36
N TYR A 171 5.85 1.07 18.17
CA TYR A 171 6.03 -0.11 19.02
C TYR A 171 7.27 -0.95 18.69
N TYR A 172 8.09 -0.55 17.72
CA TYR A 172 9.42 -1.14 17.52
C TYR A 172 10.48 -0.27 18.18
N ARG A 173 11.21 -0.83 19.16
CA ARG A 173 12.26 -0.09 19.90
C ARG A 173 13.46 0.31 19.05
N ASN A 174 13.79 -0.50 18.06
CA ASN A 174 15.03 -0.40 17.28
C ASN A 174 14.80 -0.09 15.80
N SER A 175 13.60 0.23 15.41
CA SER A 175 13.29 0.56 14.02
C SER A 175 12.10 1.51 13.94
N GLN A 176 12.23 2.51 13.08
CA GLN A 176 11.10 3.34 12.64
C GLN A 176 10.72 2.84 11.24
N LYS A 177 9.60 2.17 11.13
CA LYS A 177 9.03 1.73 9.87
C LYS A 177 7.69 2.42 9.64
N ASN A 178 7.36 2.62 8.39
CA ASN A 178 6.01 2.99 7.97
C ASN A 178 5.32 1.74 7.49
N ASP A 179 4.34 1.30 8.25
CA ASP A 179 3.53 0.13 7.94
C ASP A 179 2.07 0.54 7.74
N PHE A 180 1.30 -0.29 7.09
CA PHE A 180 -0.15 -0.24 7.20
C PHE A 180 -0.63 -1.47 7.95
N THR A 181 -1.66 -1.31 8.76
CA THR A 181 -2.16 -2.38 9.61
C THR A 181 -3.55 -2.81 9.19
N ILE A 182 -3.72 -4.11 9.01
CA ILE A 182 -5.02 -4.75 8.83
C ILE A 182 -5.38 -5.43 10.15
N TYR A 183 -6.55 -5.12 10.69
CA TYR A 183 -6.99 -5.70 11.95
C TYR A 183 -8.48 -6.04 11.94
N ARG A 184 -8.86 -7.00 12.76
CA ARG A 184 -10.26 -7.39 12.99
C ARG A 184 -10.46 -7.90 14.41
N ASN A 185 -11.66 -7.79 14.90
CA ASN A 185 -12.05 -8.45 16.15
C ASN A 185 -12.42 -9.90 15.90
N ILE A 186 -11.89 -10.79 16.72
CA ILE A 186 -12.28 -12.20 16.72
C ILE A 186 -13.45 -12.35 17.71
N MET A 187 -14.60 -12.74 17.21
CA MET A 187 -15.81 -12.91 17.99
C MET A 187 -16.19 -14.39 18.11
N ASN A 188 -16.70 -14.76 19.27
CA ASN A 188 -17.35 -16.05 19.44
C ASN A 188 -18.68 -16.07 18.67
N THR A 189 -18.68 -16.79 17.53
CA THR A 189 -19.86 -16.90 16.67
C THR A 189 -21.00 -17.71 17.30
N ALA A 190 -20.71 -18.55 18.30
CA ALA A 190 -21.73 -19.33 19.00
C ALA A 190 -22.61 -18.45 19.91
N THR A 191 -22.06 -17.37 20.45
CA THR A 191 -22.81 -16.43 21.30
C THR A 191 -23.76 -15.56 20.51
N ILE A 192 -23.40 -15.22 19.27
CA ILE A 192 -24.21 -14.36 18.39
C ILE A 192 -25.47 -15.08 17.87
N ARG A 193 -25.46 -16.41 17.78
CA ARG A 193 -26.64 -17.20 17.35
C ARG A 193 -27.69 -17.36 18.43
N LYS A 194 -27.40 -16.99 19.66
CA LYS A 194 -28.31 -17.12 20.81
C LYS A 194 -28.93 -15.78 21.26
N ALA A 195 -28.59 -14.68 20.64
CA ALA A 195 -29.18 -13.37 20.79
C ALA A 195 -30.11 -13.01 19.65
#